data_d294c22f6acbc5b04e50cbd95a7335fe
#
_entry.id   d294c22f6acbc5b04e50cbd95a7335fe
#
_cell.length_a   1.000
_cell.length_b   1.000
_cell.length_c   1.000
_cell.angle_alpha   90.00
_cell.angle_beta   90.00
_cell.angle_gamma   90.00
#
_symmetry.space_group_name_H-M   'P 1'
#
loop_
_entity.id
_entity.type
_entity.pdbx_description
1 polymer ?
#
loop_
_entity_poly.entity_id
_entity_poly.type
_entity_poly.pdbx_seq_one_letter_code
_entity_poly.pdbx_strand_id
1 'polypeptide(L)'
;MTQEKDTYLVTEFGATADDDVLDTQAFQKAIDVAARHGGTVRVPKGRFITGRLQLPSGVRLFLEEGAVLQGSADFRDYGQGRWTDSFLFAENAERITIEGPGTLDGADCEIPGGEEGFRGPHAIRFVRCRNVTIRDVTITRAGNYAVLCNDSEDFLISGVKFRGGHDGVHAQACRRFRVVDCDFRTGDDCLAGCDNVDFEVARCQINSSCNGFRLGCVHLRVHDCRFWGPGEYPHRITIKKGKPRTNMLSAFVHFAPTDRNPKLPSDDWLIQNCTMDTVDAVYLYDFEKGVWQTGQPAKRLVFENIRAQNIALPLRVLGDKDRQFDLTLKNVLIALRDDRADQPVLDIAQFGRLNLENVVLQNSGKQPVLRARDGREIHLHHVEAKPTNPQPFLWSNVEKVSQD
;
A
#
# COMPACT_ATOMS: atom_id res chain seq x y z
N MET A 1 2.71 38.42 -13.70
CA MET A 1 4.15 38.09 -13.74
C MET A 1 4.40 37.09 -12.63
N THR A 2 4.50 35.81 -12.94
CA THR A 2 4.98 34.79 -11.99
C THR A 2 6.46 35.05 -11.81
N GLN A 3 6.90 35.53 -10.63
CA GLN A 3 8.32 35.52 -10.27
C GLN A 3 8.83 34.10 -10.48
N GLU A 4 9.86 33.92 -11.33
CA GLU A 4 10.64 32.70 -11.31
C GLU A 4 11.12 32.49 -9.88
N LYS A 5 10.68 31.41 -9.27
CA LYS A 5 11.16 31.06 -7.93
C LYS A 5 12.65 30.74 -8.03
N ASP A 6 13.44 31.28 -7.13
CA ASP A 6 14.88 31.05 -7.10
C ASP A 6 15.19 29.54 -7.10
N THR A 7 16.23 29.18 -7.83
CA THR A 7 16.73 27.80 -7.93
C THR A 7 18.07 27.72 -7.20
N TYR A 8 18.17 26.78 -6.29
CA TYR A 8 19.37 26.54 -5.47
C TYR A 8 19.97 25.19 -5.90
N LEU A 9 21.04 25.24 -6.69
CA LEU A 9 21.77 24.04 -7.10
C LEU A 9 22.60 23.50 -5.92
N VAL A 10 22.45 22.21 -5.59
CA VAL A 10 23.18 21.62 -4.45
C VAL A 10 24.70 21.71 -4.61
N THR A 11 25.20 21.72 -5.84
CA THR A 11 26.64 21.89 -6.15
C THR A 11 27.18 23.28 -5.81
N GLU A 12 26.34 24.31 -5.81
CA GLU A 12 26.71 25.67 -5.38
C GLU A 12 26.90 25.76 -3.85
N PHE A 13 26.39 24.77 -3.13
CA PHE A 13 26.53 24.64 -1.68
C PHE A 13 27.65 23.67 -1.26
N GLY A 14 28.37 23.12 -2.25
CA GLY A 14 29.53 22.26 -2.07
C GLY A 14 29.28 20.76 -2.21
N ALA A 15 28.10 20.35 -2.72
CA ALA A 15 27.87 18.96 -3.06
C ALA A 15 28.66 18.56 -4.33
N THR A 16 29.24 17.37 -4.31
CA THR A 16 30.06 16.84 -5.41
C THR A 16 29.48 15.51 -5.90
N ALA A 17 29.14 15.47 -7.18
CA ALA A 17 28.60 14.26 -7.77
C ALA A 17 29.66 13.15 -7.96
N ASP A 18 29.20 11.89 -7.91
CA ASP A 18 29.95 10.70 -8.32
C ASP A 18 31.22 10.41 -7.50
N ASP A 19 31.28 10.92 -6.27
CA ASP A 19 32.28 10.54 -5.28
C ASP A 19 31.65 9.72 -4.12
N ASP A 20 32.45 9.35 -3.12
CA ASP A 20 31.99 8.58 -1.96
C ASP A 20 31.94 9.44 -0.67
N VAL A 21 31.94 10.76 -0.83
CA VAL A 21 31.89 11.72 0.30
C VAL A 21 30.43 12.05 0.62
N LEU A 22 30.15 12.26 1.90
CA LEU A 22 28.80 12.66 2.33
C LEU A 22 28.52 14.13 2.05
N ASP A 23 27.56 14.40 1.19
CA ASP A 23 27.08 15.75 0.86
C ASP A 23 25.99 16.28 1.82
N THR A 24 25.74 15.62 2.94
CA THR A 24 24.63 15.94 3.86
C THR A 24 24.56 17.42 4.23
N GLN A 25 25.72 18.04 4.55
CA GLN A 25 25.76 19.44 4.95
C GLN A 25 25.46 20.40 3.79
N ALA A 26 25.96 20.08 2.58
CA ALA A 26 25.71 20.88 1.38
C ALA A 26 24.22 20.86 1.01
N PHE A 27 23.62 19.69 1.00
CA PHE A 27 22.18 19.52 0.77
C PHE A 27 21.35 20.25 1.82
N GLN A 28 21.66 20.08 3.11
CA GLN A 28 20.89 20.73 4.17
C GLN A 28 20.97 22.26 4.07
N LYS A 29 22.14 22.84 3.75
CA LYS A 29 22.27 24.27 3.54
C LYS A 29 21.39 24.77 2.38
N ALA A 30 21.37 24.05 1.24
CA ALA A 30 20.52 24.39 0.11
C ALA A 30 19.03 24.34 0.49
N ILE A 31 18.62 23.29 1.20
CA ILE A 31 17.25 23.11 1.71
C ILE A 31 16.85 24.25 2.67
N ASP A 32 17.73 24.61 3.60
CA ASP A 32 17.47 25.67 4.58
C ASP A 32 17.34 27.05 3.93
N VAL A 33 18.11 27.32 2.88
CA VAL A 33 18.01 28.56 2.10
C VAL A 33 16.70 28.59 1.33
N ALA A 34 16.37 27.52 0.63
CA ALA A 34 15.13 27.41 -0.13
C ALA A 34 13.88 27.54 0.78
N ALA A 35 13.93 26.98 1.99
CA ALA A 35 12.83 27.09 2.94
C ALA A 35 12.60 28.53 3.46
N ARG A 36 13.66 29.31 3.63
CA ARG A 36 13.58 30.72 4.11
C ARG A 36 13.12 31.70 3.03
N HIS A 37 13.58 31.52 1.81
CA HIS A 37 13.35 32.50 0.73
C HIS A 37 12.29 32.03 -0.29
N GLY A 38 11.86 30.79 -0.21
CA GLY A 38 11.11 30.10 -1.24
C GLY A 38 12.03 29.66 -2.38
N GLY A 39 11.53 28.79 -3.27
CA GLY A 39 12.31 28.32 -4.40
C GLY A 39 12.44 26.81 -4.44
N THR A 40 13.35 26.35 -5.29
CA THR A 40 13.55 24.93 -5.59
C THR A 40 14.99 24.53 -5.31
N VAL A 41 15.19 23.52 -4.45
CA VAL A 41 16.46 22.82 -4.34
C VAL A 41 16.58 21.87 -5.52
N ARG A 42 17.57 22.07 -6.35
CA ARG A 42 17.78 21.31 -7.58
C ARG A 42 18.97 20.37 -7.45
N VAL A 43 18.71 19.09 -7.69
CA VAL A 43 19.72 18.04 -7.70
C VAL A 43 20.03 17.71 -9.16
N PRO A 44 21.19 18.07 -9.69
CA PRO A 44 21.55 17.81 -11.07
C PRO A 44 21.89 16.33 -11.30
N LYS A 45 22.07 15.95 -12.56
CA LYS A 45 22.54 14.60 -12.93
C LYS A 45 23.82 14.23 -12.18
N GLY A 46 23.89 12.99 -11.71
CA GLY A 46 25.00 12.41 -10.95
C GLY A 46 24.50 11.75 -9.66
N ARG A 47 25.38 11.03 -9.00
CA ARG A 47 25.10 10.35 -7.72
C ARG A 47 25.63 11.21 -6.56
N PHE A 48 24.75 11.54 -5.63
CA PHE A 48 25.09 12.28 -4.41
C PHE A 48 24.75 11.44 -3.20
N ILE A 49 25.66 11.29 -2.25
CA ILE A 49 25.46 10.50 -1.05
C ILE A 49 25.18 11.42 0.14
N THR A 50 24.06 11.19 0.84
CA THR A 50 23.75 11.95 2.07
C THR A 50 23.27 11.03 3.18
N GLY A 51 23.45 11.48 4.42
CA GLY A 51 22.72 10.99 5.56
C GLY A 51 21.33 11.60 5.62
N ARG A 52 20.79 11.75 6.84
CA ARG A 52 19.46 12.31 7.07
C ARG A 52 19.36 13.78 6.62
N LEU A 53 18.31 14.08 5.85
CA LEU A 53 17.96 15.44 5.46
C LEU A 53 16.62 15.84 6.08
N GLN A 54 16.58 17.01 6.70
CA GLN A 54 15.37 17.61 7.26
C GLN A 54 14.68 18.45 6.19
N LEU A 55 13.38 18.23 5.97
CA LEU A 55 12.56 18.99 5.02
C LEU A 55 11.65 19.96 5.78
N PRO A 56 11.96 21.26 5.83
CA PRO A 56 11.09 22.25 6.45
C PRO A 56 9.88 22.58 5.57
N SER A 57 8.94 23.36 6.12
CA SER A 57 7.78 23.83 5.35
C SER A 57 8.19 24.65 4.13
N GLY A 58 7.43 24.49 3.03
CA GLY A 58 7.60 25.26 1.81
C GLY A 58 8.71 24.80 0.88
N VAL A 59 9.46 23.76 1.25
CA VAL A 59 10.57 23.26 0.43
C VAL A 59 10.08 22.49 -0.78
N ARG A 60 10.74 22.72 -1.92
CA ARG A 60 10.59 21.93 -3.14
C ARG A 60 11.95 21.32 -3.49
N LEU A 61 12.02 20.00 -3.51
CA LEU A 61 13.19 19.22 -3.92
C LEU A 61 12.94 18.64 -5.30
N PHE A 62 13.73 19.05 -6.29
CA PHE A 62 13.62 18.61 -7.67
C PHE A 62 14.86 17.79 -8.07
N LEU A 63 14.64 16.53 -8.44
CA LEU A 63 15.68 15.63 -8.93
C LEU A 63 15.64 15.59 -10.46
N GLU A 64 16.71 16.03 -11.11
CA GLU A 64 16.82 16.00 -12.57
C GLU A 64 16.88 14.57 -13.12
N GLU A 65 16.68 14.43 -14.41
CA GLU A 65 16.92 13.17 -15.10
C GLU A 65 18.36 12.70 -14.93
N GLY A 66 18.53 11.47 -14.45
CA GLY A 66 19.84 10.92 -14.11
C GLY A 66 20.43 11.39 -12.78
N ALA A 67 19.70 12.19 -12.00
CA ALA A 67 20.05 12.46 -10.60
C ALA A 67 19.75 11.25 -9.74
N VAL A 68 20.70 10.86 -8.88
CA VAL A 68 20.54 9.83 -7.86
C VAL A 68 20.90 10.44 -6.52
N LEU A 69 19.90 10.72 -5.70
CA LEU A 69 20.09 11.09 -4.30
C LEU A 69 20.10 9.79 -3.49
N GLN A 70 21.30 9.35 -3.14
CA GLN A 70 21.54 8.09 -2.44
C GLN A 70 21.74 8.33 -0.96
N GLY A 71 21.07 7.55 -0.15
CA GLY A 71 21.33 7.51 1.29
C GLY A 71 22.65 6.80 1.61
N SER A 72 23.23 7.16 2.76
CA SER A 72 24.40 6.47 3.28
C SER A 72 24.12 4.97 3.54
N ALA A 73 25.12 4.13 3.36
CA ALA A 73 25.05 2.74 3.78
C ALA A 73 25.27 2.56 5.30
N ASP A 74 25.73 3.60 6.00
CA ASP A 74 25.92 3.60 7.45
C ASP A 74 24.68 4.17 8.16
N PHE A 75 23.98 3.33 8.91
CA PHE A 75 22.76 3.75 9.63
C PHE A 75 23.00 4.91 10.62
N ARG A 76 24.23 5.11 11.09
CA ARG A 76 24.61 6.20 12.03
C ARG A 76 24.46 7.58 11.41
N ASP A 77 24.48 7.67 10.09
CA ASP A 77 24.28 8.93 9.37
C ASP A 77 22.80 9.38 9.34
N TYR A 78 21.87 8.53 9.81
CA TYR A 78 20.43 8.84 9.88
C TYR A 78 19.94 9.12 11.29
N GLY A 79 20.69 8.68 12.31
CA GLY A 79 20.30 8.81 13.71
C GLY A 79 20.98 7.81 14.63
N GLN A 80 20.21 7.22 15.52
CA GLN A 80 20.72 6.35 16.57
C GLN A 80 20.37 4.86 16.38
N GLY A 81 20.03 4.45 15.16
CA GLY A 81 19.58 3.10 14.88
C GLY A 81 18.15 2.81 15.37
N ARG A 82 17.29 3.83 15.40
CA ARG A 82 15.91 3.70 15.85
C ARG A 82 14.98 3.37 14.67
N TRP A 83 13.87 2.71 14.97
CA TRP A 83 12.81 2.48 13.98
C TRP A 83 12.32 3.78 13.32
N THR A 84 12.44 4.91 13.98
CA THR A 84 12.02 6.21 13.47
C THR A 84 13.04 6.92 12.58
N ASP A 85 14.23 6.34 12.38
CA ASP A 85 15.24 6.93 11.52
C ASP A 85 14.83 6.88 10.06
N SER A 86 15.18 7.92 9.33
CA SER A 86 14.78 8.06 7.92
C SER A 86 15.76 8.92 7.14
N PHE A 87 15.82 8.69 5.85
CA PHE A 87 16.66 9.44 4.93
C PHE A 87 16.13 10.87 4.72
N LEU A 88 14.92 11.02 4.19
CA LEU A 88 14.23 12.30 4.17
C LEU A 88 13.22 12.36 5.32
N PHE A 89 13.21 13.45 6.05
CA PHE A 89 12.35 13.61 7.22
C PHE A 89 11.65 14.96 7.25
N ALA A 90 10.36 14.96 7.53
CA ALA A 90 9.62 16.18 7.86
C ALA A 90 8.70 15.95 9.05
N GLU A 91 8.62 16.93 9.93
CA GLU A 91 7.73 16.91 11.09
C GLU A 91 7.12 18.29 11.31
N ASN A 92 5.81 18.33 11.60
CA ASN A 92 5.06 19.57 11.80
C ASN A 92 5.25 20.58 10.65
N ALA A 93 5.31 20.07 9.41
CA ALA A 93 5.66 20.87 8.24
C ALA A 93 4.54 20.80 7.17
N GLU A 94 4.53 21.80 6.29
CA GLU A 94 3.52 21.91 5.25
C GLU A 94 4.08 22.41 3.92
N ARG A 95 3.35 22.15 2.82
CA ARG A 95 3.73 22.57 1.45
C ARG A 95 5.11 22.06 1.05
N ILE A 96 5.31 20.74 1.20
CA ILE A 96 6.53 20.06 0.78
C ILE A 96 6.28 19.42 -0.58
N THR A 97 7.22 19.59 -1.50
CA THR A 97 7.20 18.90 -2.80
C THR A 97 8.52 18.17 -3.02
N ILE A 98 8.43 16.89 -3.37
CA ILE A 98 9.55 16.06 -3.84
C ILE A 98 9.17 15.59 -5.23
N GLU A 99 9.96 15.94 -6.25
CA GLU A 99 9.55 15.67 -7.63
C GLU A 99 10.71 15.56 -8.62
N GLY A 100 10.39 15.16 -9.84
CA GLY A 100 11.33 15.07 -10.96
C GLY A 100 11.65 13.62 -11.35
N PRO A 101 12.25 13.39 -12.52
CA PRO A 101 12.50 12.05 -13.05
C PRO A 101 13.69 11.31 -12.41
N GLY A 102 14.33 11.89 -11.39
CA GLY A 102 15.46 11.29 -10.69
C GLY A 102 15.08 10.19 -9.71
N THR A 103 16.09 9.71 -8.99
CA THR A 103 15.96 8.56 -8.07
C THR A 103 16.31 8.94 -6.64
N LEU A 104 15.48 8.52 -5.70
CA LEU A 104 15.77 8.41 -4.28
C LEU A 104 16.17 6.96 -3.98
N ASP A 105 17.39 6.74 -3.54
CA ASP A 105 17.96 5.42 -3.31
C ASP A 105 18.33 5.25 -1.84
N GLY A 106 17.65 4.36 -1.11
CA GLY A 106 17.92 4.10 0.30
C GLY A 106 19.13 3.20 0.58
N ALA A 107 19.88 2.82 -0.47
CA ALA A 107 21.11 2.01 -0.39
C ALA A 107 20.95 0.63 0.30
N ASP A 108 19.71 0.16 0.52
CA ASP A 108 19.41 -1.04 1.33
C ASP A 108 20.06 -1.00 2.72
N CYS A 109 20.27 0.19 3.28
CA CYS A 109 20.89 0.37 4.57
C CYS A 109 20.19 -0.47 5.65
N GLU A 110 20.94 -1.25 6.41
CA GLU A 110 20.41 -2.08 7.49
C GLU A 110 20.82 -1.55 8.85
N ILE A 111 19.97 -1.71 9.87
CA ILE A 111 20.28 -1.43 11.28
C ILE A 111 20.45 -2.78 11.98
N PRO A 112 21.65 -3.13 12.45
CA PRO A 112 21.85 -4.33 13.26
C PRO A 112 20.94 -4.32 14.50
N GLY A 113 20.08 -5.34 14.63
CA GLY A 113 19.08 -5.40 15.69
C GLY A 113 17.87 -4.46 15.51
N GLY A 114 17.69 -3.85 14.36
CA GLY A 114 16.51 -3.10 13.99
C GLY A 114 15.25 -3.96 13.93
N GLU A 115 14.13 -3.39 13.48
CA GLU A 115 12.88 -4.13 13.31
C GLU A 115 13.14 -5.43 12.53
N GLU A 116 12.58 -6.54 13.00
CA GLU A 116 12.83 -7.89 12.45
C GLU A 116 14.32 -8.30 12.40
N GLY A 117 15.15 -7.60 13.15
CA GLY A 117 16.58 -7.88 13.31
C GLY A 117 17.50 -7.19 12.30
N PHE A 118 16.96 -6.48 11.31
CA PHE A 118 17.79 -5.89 10.26
C PHE A 118 17.21 -4.66 9.56
N ARG A 119 15.90 -4.37 9.65
CA ARG A 119 15.29 -3.26 8.90
C ARG A 119 15.95 -1.93 9.26
N GLY A 120 16.30 -1.18 8.24
CA GLY A 120 17.04 0.07 8.32
C GLY A 120 16.16 1.31 8.37
N PRO A 121 16.71 2.47 7.91
CA PRO A 121 15.96 3.72 7.86
C PRO A 121 14.85 3.68 6.78
N HIS A 122 13.75 4.38 7.03
CA HIS A 122 12.77 4.67 5.99
C HIS A 122 13.37 5.59 4.93
N ALA A 123 12.95 5.46 3.65
CA ALA A 123 13.46 6.41 2.65
C ALA A 123 12.86 7.81 2.89
N ILE A 124 11.56 7.92 3.16
CA ILE A 124 10.91 9.19 3.49
C ILE A 124 9.99 8.99 4.69
N ARG A 125 10.04 9.91 5.66
CA ARG A 125 9.14 9.91 6.82
C ARG A 125 8.50 11.28 7.05
N PHE A 126 7.16 11.31 7.12
CA PHE A 126 6.36 12.50 7.46
C PHE A 126 5.61 12.27 8.76
N VAL A 127 5.65 13.26 9.65
CA VAL A 127 4.91 13.23 10.92
C VAL A 127 4.18 14.55 11.10
N ARG A 128 2.86 14.52 11.23
CA ARG A 128 2.01 15.71 11.35
C ARG A 128 2.27 16.76 10.26
N CYS A 129 2.39 16.27 9.01
CA CYS A 129 2.60 17.10 7.84
C CYS A 129 1.29 17.27 7.06
N ARG A 130 1.20 18.37 6.27
CA ARG A 130 0.06 18.62 5.37
C ARG A 130 0.47 19.28 4.06
N ASN A 131 -0.39 19.11 3.04
CA ASN A 131 -0.12 19.62 1.69
C ASN A 131 1.24 19.12 1.15
N VAL A 132 1.41 17.80 1.12
CA VAL A 132 2.64 17.16 0.63
C VAL A 132 2.41 16.55 -0.75
N THR A 133 3.33 16.80 -1.65
CA THR A 133 3.32 16.20 -2.99
C THR A 133 4.61 15.44 -3.23
N ILE A 134 4.49 14.17 -3.66
CA ILE A 134 5.60 13.37 -4.18
C ILE A 134 5.22 12.96 -5.59
N ARG A 135 6.02 13.32 -6.59
CA ARG A 135 5.66 12.98 -7.97
C ARG A 135 6.84 12.67 -8.88
N ASP A 136 6.60 11.73 -9.81
CA ASP A 136 7.48 11.38 -10.93
C ASP A 136 8.86 10.81 -10.56
N VAL A 137 9.16 10.67 -9.26
CA VAL A 137 10.42 10.11 -8.77
C VAL A 137 10.40 8.58 -8.76
N THR A 138 11.58 7.98 -8.84
CA THR A 138 11.79 6.58 -8.48
C THR A 138 12.28 6.49 -7.04
N ILE A 139 11.65 5.66 -6.20
CA ILE A 139 12.12 5.35 -4.85
C ILE A 139 12.56 3.89 -4.83
N THR A 140 13.81 3.64 -4.51
CA THR A 140 14.39 2.29 -4.56
C THR A 140 15.23 1.99 -3.33
N ARG A 141 15.43 0.70 -3.06
CA ARG A 141 16.33 0.17 -2.02
C ARG A 141 16.15 0.83 -0.65
N ALA A 142 14.91 1.17 -0.26
CA ALA A 142 14.63 1.66 1.09
C ALA A 142 15.04 0.62 2.14
N GLY A 143 15.72 1.04 3.19
CA GLY A 143 16.12 0.13 4.28
C GLY A 143 14.93 -0.42 5.06
N ASN A 144 13.83 0.35 5.12
CA ASN A 144 12.51 -0.04 5.62
C ASN A 144 11.44 0.46 4.62
N TYR A 145 10.36 1.12 5.05
CA TYR A 145 9.31 1.60 4.15
C TYR A 145 9.82 2.71 3.22
N ALA A 146 9.35 2.72 1.98
CA ALA A 146 9.72 3.78 1.04
C ALA A 146 9.10 5.12 1.48
N VAL A 147 7.83 5.15 1.87
CA VAL A 147 7.18 6.34 2.44
C VAL A 147 6.41 5.95 3.70
N LEU A 148 6.76 6.56 4.83
CA LEU A 148 6.04 6.44 6.10
C LEU A 148 5.37 7.76 6.44
N CYS A 149 4.05 7.74 6.62
CA CYS A 149 3.25 8.91 7.01
C CYS A 149 2.53 8.64 8.32
N ASN A 150 2.65 9.54 9.29
CA ASN A 150 1.92 9.49 10.55
C ASN A 150 1.16 10.79 10.79
N ASP A 151 -0.10 10.71 11.23
CA ASP A 151 -0.92 11.86 11.66
C ASP A 151 -0.94 13.03 10.65
N SER A 152 -0.96 12.71 9.35
CA SER A 152 -0.71 13.66 8.27
C SER A 152 -1.92 13.78 7.34
N GLU A 153 -2.01 14.89 6.60
CA GLU A 153 -3.18 15.14 5.74
C GLU A 153 -2.84 15.87 4.43
N ASP A 154 -3.75 15.77 3.45
CA ASP A 154 -3.61 16.42 2.15
C ASP A 154 -2.35 15.96 1.39
N PHE A 155 -2.25 14.66 1.15
CA PHE A 155 -1.14 14.06 0.42
C PHE A 155 -1.51 13.73 -1.03
N LEU A 156 -0.59 14.02 -1.94
CA LEU A 156 -0.60 13.55 -3.31
C LEU A 156 0.69 12.80 -3.63
N ILE A 157 0.56 11.52 -3.96
CA ILE A 157 1.64 10.70 -4.51
C ILE A 157 1.24 10.34 -5.95
N SER A 158 1.96 10.83 -6.96
CA SER A 158 1.59 10.62 -8.35
C SER A 158 2.78 10.29 -9.25
N GLY A 159 2.62 9.34 -10.18
CA GLY A 159 3.65 8.95 -11.13
C GLY A 159 4.91 8.33 -10.50
N VAL A 160 4.85 7.97 -9.23
CA VAL A 160 6.01 7.44 -8.48
C VAL A 160 6.22 5.97 -8.80
N LYS A 161 7.49 5.60 -8.99
CA LYS A 161 7.92 4.20 -9.16
C LYS A 161 8.55 3.69 -7.87
N PHE A 162 7.88 2.75 -7.21
CA PHE A 162 8.41 2.09 -6.01
C PHE A 162 9.13 0.80 -6.41
N ARG A 163 10.38 0.64 -5.99
CA ARG A 163 11.24 -0.49 -6.33
C ARG A 163 11.99 -0.96 -5.09
N GLY A 164 11.60 -2.11 -4.52
CA GLY A 164 12.33 -2.61 -3.36
C GLY A 164 11.58 -3.65 -2.53
N GLY A 165 12.28 -4.19 -1.55
CA GLY A 165 11.85 -5.36 -0.78
C GLY A 165 10.98 -5.11 0.45
N HIS A 166 10.60 -3.87 0.76
CA HIS A 166 9.74 -3.47 1.89
C HIS A 166 8.47 -2.77 1.42
N ASP A 167 7.68 -2.19 2.35
CA ASP A 167 6.44 -1.49 2.02
C ASP A 167 6.69 -0.29 1.09
N GLY A 168 5.75 -0.05 0.19
CA GLY A 168 5.74 1.15 -0.64
C GLY A 168 5.30 2.37 0.17
N VAL A 169 4.05 2.44 0.56
CA VAL A 169 3.49 3.53 1.37
C VAL A 169 2.85 2.96 2.63
N HIS A 170 3.30 3.40 3.79
CA HIS A 170 2.70 3.07 5.07
C HIS A 170 2.09 4.34 5.69
N ALA A 171 0.77 4.39 5.81
CA ALA A 171 0.04 5.54 6.31
C ALA A 171 -0.73 5.18 7.59
N GLN A 172 -0.45 5.89 8.67
CA GLN A 172 -1.11 5.71 9.97
C GLN A 172 -1.80 7.00 10.39
N ALA A 173 -3.10 6.94 10.64
CA ALA A 173 -3.93 8.08 11.05
C ALA A 173 -3.86 9.27 10.06
N CYS A 174 -3.82 8.99 8.77
CA CYS A 174 -3.73 9.98 7.70
C CYS A 174 -5.11 10.28 7.10
N ARG A 175 -5.26 11.49 6.51
CA ARG A 175 -6.51 11.95 5.93
C ARG A 175 -6.31 12.58 4.55
N ARG A 176 -7.30 12.43 3.66
CA ARG A 176 -7.30 13.01 2.31
C ARG A 176 -6.00 12.68 1.56
N PHE A 177 -5.80 11.38 1.37
CA PHE A 177 -4.59 10.81 0.81
C PHE A 177 -4.87 10.27 -0.59
N ARG A 178 -4.14 10.74 -1.58
CA ARG A 178 -4.30 10.33 -2.97
C ARG A 178 -3.03 9.71 -3.52
N VAL A 179 -3.16 8.51 -4.10
CA VAL A 179 -2.08 7.78 -4.76
C VAL A 179 -2.53 7.47 -6.19
N VAL A 180 -1.95 8.12 -7.18
CA VAL A 180 -2.44 8.01 -8.54
C VAL A 180 -1.31 7.79 -9.54
N ASP A 181 -1.57 7.00 -10.59
CA ASP A 181 -0.62 6.75 -11.69
C ASP A 181 0.73 6.17 -11.23
N CYS A 182 0.76 5.46 -10.10
CA CYS A 182 1.99 4.92 -9.51
C CYS A 182 2.25 3.47 -9.96
N ASP A 183 3.53 3.08 -9.95
CA ASP A 183 3.98 1.73 -10.26
C ASP A 183 4.71 1.12 -9.07
N PHE A 184 4.01 0.25 -8.35
CA PHE A 184 4.53 -0.47 -7.20
C PHE A 184 5.11 -1.83 -7.61
N ARG A 185 6.38 -2.04 -7.27
CA ARG A 185 7.07 -3.32 -7.32
C ARG A 185 7.76 -3.51 -5.97
N THR A 186 7.04 -4.09 -5.00
CA THR A 186 7.49 -4.18 -3.61
C THR A 186 7.68 -5.62 -3.16
N GLY A 187 8.57 -5.85 -2.24
CA GLY A 187 8.72 -7.18 -1.61
C GLY A 187 7.77 -7.39 -0.44
N ASP A 188 7.28 -6.31 0.16
CA ASP A 188 6.27 -6.29 1.22
C ASP A 188 5.03 -5.50 0.72
N ASP A 189 4.17 -4.99 1.56
CA ASP A 189 2.90 -4.37 1.18
C ASP A 189 3.08 -3.14 0.27
N CYS A 190 2.27 -3.00 -0.79
CA CYS A 190 2.32 -1.77 -1.60
C CYS A 190 1.77 -0.58 -0.83
N LEU A 191 0.58 -0.73 -0.20
CA LEU A 191 0.01 0.23 0.73
C LEU A 191 -0.37 -0.45 2.03
N ALA A 192 0.01 0.17 3.16
CA ALA A 192 -0.29 -0.36 4.49
C ALA A 192 -0.67 0.73 5.49
N GLY A 193 -1.22 0.32 6.64
CA GLY A 193 -1.54 1.16 7.78
C GLY A 193 -3.01 1.17 8.16
N CYS A 194 -3.38 1.87 9.24
CA CYS A 194 -4.75 1.93 9.74
C CYS A 194 -5.11 3.32 10.30
N ASP A 195 -6.34 3.47 10.76
CA ASP A 195 -6.92 4.74 11.22
C ASP A 195 -6.94 5.85 10.15
N ASN A 196 -6.97 5.47 8.90
CA ASN A 196 -6.97 6.38 7.78
C ASN A 196 -8.39 6.79 7.37
N VAL A 197 -8.53 7.97 6.76
CA VAL A 197 -9.81 8.49 6.27
C VAL A 197 -9.63 9.17 4.91
N ASP A 198 -10.57 8.95 4.00
CA ASP A 198 -10.61 9.57 2.67
C ASP A 198 -9.35 9.24 1.83
N PHE A 199 -9.16 7.96 1.50
CA PHE A 199 -8.10 7.49 0.61
C PHE A 199 -8.63 7.22 -0.79
N GLU A 200 -7.94 7.76 -1.79
CA GLU A 200 -8.12 7.45 -3.20
C GLU A 200 -6.85 6.83 -3.78
N VAL A 201 -7.00 5.66 -4.42
CA VAL A 201 -5.91 5.01 -5.17
C VAL A 201 -6.40 4.71 -6.59
N ALA A 202 -5.77 5.33 -7.59
CA ALA A 202 -6.28 5.25 -8.95
C ALA A 202 -5.18 4.99 -10.00
N ARG A 203 -5.49 4.19 -11.01
CA ARG A 203 -4.63 3.91 -12.18
C ARG A 203 -3.23 3.42 -11.81
N CYS A 204 -3.15 2.65 -10.72
CA CYS A 204 -1.88 2.14 -10.21
C CYS A 204 -1.60 0.71 -10.71
N GLN A 205 -0.32 0.44 -10.89
CA GLN A 205 0.21 -0.89 -11.13
C GLN A 205 0.68 -1.46 -9.79
N ILE A 206 0.11 -2.59 -9.35
CA ILE A 206 0.30 -3.14 -8.01
C ILE A 206 0.90 -4.54 -8.11
N ASN A 207 2.17 -4.66 -7.79
CA ASN A 207 2.91 -5.92 -7.75
C ASN A 207 3.67 -6.04 -6.42
N SER A 208 3.47 -7.14 -5.72
CA SER A 208 4.08 -7.37 -4.42
C SER A 208 4.39 -8.85 -4.21
N SER A 209 5.38 -9.12 -3.36
CA SER A 209 5.62 -10.44 -2.77
C SER A 209 4.94 -10.61 -1.40
N CYS A 210 4.01 -9.73 -1.05
CA CYS A 210 3.18 -9.80 0.15
C CYS A 210 1.74 -9.39 -0.19
N ASN A 211 1.29 -8.22 0.17
CA ASN A 211 -0.05 -7.78 -0.15
C ASN A 211 -0.05 -6.54 -1.05
N GLY A 212 -1.10 -6.39 -1.85
CA GLY A 212 -1.37 -5.12 -2.48
C GLY A 212 -1.66 -4.07 -1.43
N PHE A 213 -2.77 -4.25 -0.72
CA PHE A 213 -3.18 -3.34 0.34
C PHE A 213 -3.42 -4.11 1.64
N ARG A 214 -2.67 -3.77 2.69
CA ARG A 214 -2.92 -4.18 4.06
C ARG A 214 -3.35 -2.93 4.84
N LEU A 215 -4.65 -2.60 4.72
CA LEU A 215 -5.14 -1.26 5.05
C LEU A 215 -6.37 -1.30 5.97
N GLY A 216 -6.44 -0.33 6.89
CA GLY A 216 -7.63 0.06 7.64
C GLY A 216 -7.98 1.51 7.28
N CYS A 217 -9.19 1.73 6.74
CA CYS A 217 -9.58 3.04 6.24
C CYS A 217 -11.10 3.22 6.27
N VAL A 218 -11.53 4.43 6.56
CA VAL A 218 -12.90 4.90 6.31
C VAL A 218 -12.91 5.70 5.01
N HIS A 219 -13.87 5.47 4.12
CA HIS A 219 -13.99 6.07 2.80
C HIS A 219 -12.77 5.75 1.90
N LEU A 220 -12.55 4.47 1.59
CA LEU A 220 -11.55 4.04 0.63
C LEU A 220 -12.15 3.96 -0.78
N ARG A 221 -11.50 4.58 -1.75
CA ARG A 221 -11.81 4.52 -3.18
C ARG A 221 -10.61 3.98 -3.94
N VAL A 222 -10.75 2.80 -4.55
CA VAL A 222 -9.69 2.20 -5.40
C VAL A 222 -10.29 1.95 -6.78
N HIS A 223 -9.67 2.51 -7.82
CA HIS A 223 -10.22 2.29 -9.16
C HIS A 223 -9.16 2.27 -10.27
N ASP A 224 -9.50 1.55 -11.34
CA ASP A 224 -8.68 1.44 -12.54
C ASP A 224 -7.26 0.89 -12.26
N CYS A 225 -7.13 0.01 -11.25
CA CYS A 225 -5.86 -0.55 -10.83
C CYS A 225 -5.68 -1.99 -11.34
N ARG A 226 -4.43 -2.35 -11.57
CA ARG A 226 -4.04 -3.71 -11.92
C ARG A 226 -3.18 -4.31 -10.82
N PHE A 227 -3.61 -5.49 -10.33
CA PHE A 227 -2.88 -6.29 -9.36
C PHE A 227 -2.37 -7.56 -10.03
N TRP A 228 -1.13 -7.93 -9.78
CA TRP A 228 -0.63 -9.22 -10.28
C TRP A 228 0.52 -9.76 -9.44
N GLY A 229 0.65 -11.09 -9.43
CA GLY A 229 1.78 -11.85 -8.92
C GLY A 229 2.43 -12.67 -10.04
N PRO A 230 3.57 -13.29 -9.77
CA PRO A 230 4.37 -13.13 -8.55
C PRO A 230 5.02 -11.75 -8.45
N GLY A 231 5.45 -11.38 -7.23
CA GLY A 231 6.19 -10.13 -7.00
C GLY A 231 7.57 -10.16 -7.67
N GLU A 232 7.94 -9.04 -8.25
CA GLU A 232 9.25 -8.88 -8.92
C GLU A 232 10.41 -8.74 -7.91
N TYR A 233 10.11 -8.19 -6.73
CA TYR A 233 11.07 -8.11 -5.62
C TYR A 233 10.66 -9.09 -4.52
N PRO A 234 11.53 -10.07 -4.17
CA PRO A 234 11.22 -11.02 -3.12
C PRO A 234 11.07 -10.34 -1.75
N HIS A 235 10.22 -10.89 -0.90
CA HIS A 235 10.02 -10.42 0.46
C HIS A 235 11.29 -10.59 1.31
N ARG A 236 11.91 -9.49 1.74
CA ARG A 236 13.24 -9.50 2.38
C ARG A 236 13.34 -10.34 3.63
N ILE A 237 12.31 -10.35 4.50
CA ILE A 237 12.28 -11.18 5.70
C ILE A 237 12.39 -12.67 5.34
N THR A 238 11.70 -13.10 4.30
CA THR A 238 11.73 -14.50 3.89
C THR A 238 13.07 -14.89 3.24
N ILE A 239 13.74 -13.95 2.58
CA ILE A 239 15.13 -14.13 2.12
C ILE A 239 16.06 -14.36 3.32
N LYS A 240 15.99 -13.49 4.34
CA LYS A 240 16.81 -13.61 5.57
C LYS A 240 16.56 -14.93 6.30
N LYS A 241 15.33 -15.47 6.22
CA LYS A 241 14.96 -16.78 6.77
C LYS A 241 15.30 -17.97 5.85
N GLY A 242 15.99 -17.75 4.73
CA GLY A 242 16.38 -18.80 3.77
C GLY A 242 15.21 -19.43 2.99
N LYS A 243 14.04 -18.80 2.96
CA LYS A 243 12.83 -19.27 2.26
C LYS A 243 12.21 -18.12 1.45
N PRO A 244 12.85 -17.65 0.36
CA PRO A 244 12.37 -16.52 -0.42
C PRO A 244 10.94 -16.77 -0.91
N ARG A 245 10.07 -15.78 -0.69
CA ARG A 245 8.69 -15.78 -1.15
C ARG A 245 8.50 -14.67 -2.17
N THR A 246 7.76 -14.96 -3.24
CA THR A 246 7.40 -14.00 -4.28
C THR A 246 5.90 -13.98 -4.60
N ASN A 247 5.09 -14.91 -4.05
CA ASN A 247 3.66 -14.88 -4.32
C ASN A 247 3.00 -13.65 -3.65
N MET A 248 2.06 -13.03 -4.35
CA MET A 248 1.21 -11.97 -3.82
C MET A 248 0.09 -12.62 -2.98
N LEU A 249 0.13 -12.43 -1.67
CA LEU A 249 -0.77 -13.12 -0.73
C LEU A 249 -2.22 -12.64 -0.86
N SER A 250 -2.42 -11.34 -1.01
CA SER A 250 -3.76 -10.80 -1.15
C SER A 250 -3.73 -9.47 -1.93
N ALA A 251 -4.77 -9.21 -2.73
CA ALA A 251 -4.95 -7.88 -3.29
C ALA A 251 -5.31 -6.90 -2.17
N PHE A 252 -6.20 -7.30 -1.26
CA PHE A 252 -6.63 -6.52 -0.10
C PHE A 252 -6.65 -7.36 1.17
N VAL A 253 -6.14 -6.80 2.26
CA VAL A 253 -6.26 -7.36 3.62
C VAL A 253 -6.79 -6.26 4.54
N HIS A 254 -7.80 -6.59 5.34
CA HIS A 254 -8.22 -5.72 6.42
C HIS A 254 -7.11 -5.60 7.48
N PHE A 255 -6.79 -4.38 7.88
CA PHE A 255 -5.73 -4.12 8.85
C PHE A 255 -6.20 -3.23 10.00
N ALA A 256 -6.30 -3.83 11.17
CA ALA A 256 -6.66 -3.18 12.40
C ALA A 256 -5.98 -3.92 13.57
N PRO A 257 -4.66 -3.76 13.74
CA PRO A 257 -3.88 -4.52 14.72
C PRO A 257 -4.18 -4.09 16.15
N THR A 258 -4.55 -5.02 16.99
CA THR A 258 -4.96 -4.77 18.38
C THR A 258 -3.89 -4.06 19.22
N ASP A 259 -2.62 -4.38 18.98
CA ASP A 259 -1.47 -3.80 19.67
C ASP A 259 -1.27 -2.30 19.36
N ARG A 260 -1.79 -1.82 18.25
CA ARG A 260 -1.80 -0.39 17.88
C ARG A 260 -3.04 0.35 18.35
N ASN A 261 -4.00 -0.34 18.99
CA ASN A 261 -5.25 0.21 19.50
C ASN A 261 -5.99 1.09 18.46
N PRO A 262 -6.31 0.53 17.28
CA PRO A 262 -6.95 1.27 16.20
C PRO A 262 -8.29 1.85 16.64
N LYS A 263 -8.61 3.06 16.17
CA LYS A 263 -9.82 3.79 16.56
C LYS A 263 -10.94 3.66 15.54
N LEU A 264 -10.58 3.47 14.27
CA LEU A 264 -11.52 3.49 13.17
C LEU A 264 -11.72 2.11 12.56
N PRO A 265 -12.93 1.74 12.17
CA PRO A 265 -13.19 0.54 11.37
C PRO A 265 -12.71 0.73 9.94
N SER A 266 -12.64 -0.35 9.17
CA SER A 266 -12.68 -0.24 7.71
C SER A 266 -14.14 -0.10 7.29
N ASP A 267 -14.51 1.04 6.70
CA ASP A 267 -15.90 1.32 6.33
C ASP A 267 -15.99 2.12 5.03
N ASP A 268 -17.04 1.88 4.28
CA ASP A 268 -17.30 2.55 3.00
C ASP A 268 -16.14 2.38 2.01
N TRP A 269 -15.79 1.12 1.75
CA TRP A 269 -14.83 0.76 0.72
C TRP A 269 -15.52 0.55 -0.62
N LEU A 270 -15.01 1.19 -1.65
CA LEU A 270 -15.43 1.01 -3.02
C LEU A 270 -14.22 0.71 -3.90
N ILE A 271 -14.16 -0.53 -4.39
CA ILE A 271 -13.12 -1.02 -5.29
C ILE A 271 -13.76 -1.24 -6.66
N GLN A 272 -13.32 -0.49 -7.68
CA GLN A 272 -13.96 -0.49 -9.00
C GLN A 272 -12.96 -0.68 -10.14
N ASN A 273 -13.44 -1.29 -11.25
CA ASN A 273 -12.70 -1.38 -12.51
C ASN A 273 -11.27 -1.93 -12.34
N CYS A 274 -11.09 -2.92 -11.49
CA CYS A 274 -9.77 -3.48 -11.20
C CYS A 274 -9.60 -4.88 -11.80
N THR A 275 -8.37 -5.19 -12.19
CA THR A 275 -7.97 -6.54 -12.61
C THR A 275 -6.99 -7.14 -11.63
N MET A 276 -7.15 -8.44 -11.35
CA MET A 276 -6.28 -9.20 -10.46
C MET A 276 -5.89 -10.51 -11.15
N ASP A 277 -4.61 -10.79 -11.22
CA ASP A 277 -4.11 -12.00 -11.86
C ASP A 277 -2.98 -12.63 -11.04
N THR A 278 -3.09 -13.94 -10.79
CA THR A 278 -2.07 -14.70 -10.05
C THR A 278 -1.81 -14.11 -8.65
N VAL A 279 -2.89 -13.71 -7.97
CA VAL A 279 -2.91 -13.27 -6.58
C VAL A 279 -3.50 -14.39 -5.72
N ASP A 280 -2.95 -14.66 -4.54
CA ASP A 280 -3.48 -15.76 -3.75
C ASP A 280 -4.91 -15.51 -3.28
N ALA A 281 -5.24 -14.31 -2.80
CA ALA A 281 -6.61 -13.95 -2.39
C ALA A 281 -7.04 -12.55 -2.88
N VAL A 282 -8.31 -12.39 -3.25
CA VAL A 282 -8.88 -11.09 -3.62
C VAL A 282 -9.01 -10.19 -2.40
N TYR A 283 -9.63 -10.69 -1.35
CA TYR A 283 -9.81 -9.99 -0.07
C TYR A 283 -9.75 -10.98 1.09
N LEU A 284 -9.11 -10.56 2.18
CA LEU A 284 -8.96 -11.36 3.40
C LEU A 284 -9.36 -10.55 4.63
N TYR A 285 -10.33 -11.08 5.38
CA TYR A 285 -10.73 -10.56 6.67
C TYR A 285 -11.18 -11.71 7.57
N ASP A 286 -10.57 -11.83 8.74
CA ASP A 286 -10.93 -12.78 9.78
C ASP A 286 -10.86 -12.06 11.13
N PHE A 287 -12.02 -11.67 11.66
CA PHE A 287 -12.10 -10.88 12.89
C PHE A 287 -11.71 -11.69 14.13
N GLU A 288 -11.86 -13.02 14.11
CA GLU A 288 -11.54 -13.84 15.28
C GLU A 288 -10.06 -14.23 15.36
N LYS A 289 -9.47 -14.59 14.20
CA LYS A 289 -8.15 -15.24 14.12
C LYS A 289 -7.18 -14.57 13.17
N GLY A 290 -7.63 -13.54 12.47
CA GLY A 290 -6.79 -12.83 11.49
C GLY A 290 -5.63 -12.12 12.17
N VAL A 291 -4.43 -12.33 11.64
CA VAL A 291 -3.25 -11.62 12.10
C VAL A 291 -3.45 -10.12 11.79
N TRP A 292 -3.38 -9.27 12.81
CA TRP A 292 -3.57 -7.81 12.72
C TRP A 292 -4.95 -7.36 12.21
N GLN A 293 -6.00 -8.16 12.39
CA GLN A 293 -7.34 -7.86 11.85
C GLN A 293 -8.43 -7.73 12.93
N THR A 294 -8.06 -7.83 14.20
CA THR A 294 -9.02 -8.05 15.29
C THR A 294 -9.30 -6.82 16.16
N GLY A 295 -8.65 -5.68 15.91
CA GLY A 295 -8.82 -4.46 16.71
C GLY A 295 -10.10 -3.68 16.39
N GLN A 296 -10.45 -3.56 15.10
CA GLN A 296 -11.67 -2.91 14.62
C GLN A 296 -12.28 -3.72 13.47
N PRO A 297 -13.61 -3.74 13.30
CA PRO A 297 -14.26 -4.51 12.24
C PRO A 297 -14.15 -3.84 10.87
N ALA A 298 -14.34 -4.64 9.82
CA ALA A 298 -14.80 -4.14 8.54
C ALA A 298 -16.33 -3.99 8.55
N LYS A 299 -16.87 -3.06 7.74
CA LYS A 299 -18.30 -2.79 7.69
C LYS A 299 -18.87 -2.88 6.27
N ARG A 300 -18.82 -1.82 5.49
CA ARG A 300 -19.42 -1.76 4.14
C ARG A 300 -18.34 -1.89 3.09
N LEU A 301 -18.40 -2.97 2.31
CA LEU A 301 -17.41 -3.32 1.31
C LEU A 301 -18.12 -3.54 -0.04
N VAL A 302 -17.69 -2.82 -1.06
CA VAL A 302 -18.23 -2.93 -2.42
C VAL A 302 -17.10 -3.20 -3.40
N PHE A 303 -17.24 -4.27 -4.17
CA PHE A 303 -16.37 -4.59 -5.30
C PHE A 303 -17.23 -4.54 -6.56
N GLU A 304 -16.88 -3.68 -7.51
CA GLU A 304 -17.65 -3.46 -8.73
C GLU A 304 -16.76 -3.51 -9.96
N ASN A 305 -17.21 -4.20 -11.03
CA ASN A 305 -16.45 -4.37 -12.27
C ASN A 305 -15.03 -4.96 -12.01
N ILE A 306 -14.97 -6.07 -11.29
CA ILE A 306 -13.72 -6.75 -10.94
C ILE A 306 -13.54 -8.01 -11.80
N ARG A 307 -12.35 -8.18 -12.34
CA ARG A 307 -11.90 -9.41 -12.98
C ARG A 307 -10.72 -10.01 -12.24
N ALA A 308 -10.95 -11.08 -11.50
CA ALA A 308 -9.93 -11.79 -10.73
C ALA A 308 -9.74 -13.21 -11.30
N GLN A 309 -8.54 -13.53 -11.77
CA GLN A 309 -8.20 -14.80 -12.40
C GLN A 309 -6.95 -15.42 -11.76
N ASN A 310 -6.80 -16.74 -11.88
CA ASN A 310 -5.69 -17.49 -11.30
C ASN A 310 -5.57 -17.26 -9.79
N ILE A 311 -6.70 -17.20 -9.08
CA ILE A 311 -6.77 -16.97 -7.64
C ILE A 311 -6.55 -18.29 -6.90
N ALA A 312 -5.71 -18.29 -5.87
CA ALA A 312 -5.33 -19.50 -5.14
C ALA A 312 -6.27 -19.85 -3.98
N LEU A 313 -6.87 -18.85 -3.35
CA LEU A 313 -7.65 -18.99 -2.12
C LEU A 313 -9.03 -18.35 -2.28
N PRO A 314 -10.04 -18.80 -1.54
CA PRO A 314 -11.33 -18.13 -1.48
C PRO A 314 -11.21 -16.65 -1.10
N LEU A 315 -12.10 -15.82 -1.63
CA LEU A 315 -12.42 -14.55 -1.00
C LEU A 315 -13.05 -14.90 0.35
N ARG A 316 -12.29 -14.71 1.44
CA ARG A 316 -12.69 -15.14 2.77
C ARG A 316 -12.96 -13.96 3.67
N VAL A 317 -14.20 -13.89 4.18
CA VAL A 317 -14.63 -12.84 5.10
C VAL A 317 -15.36 -13.47 6.28
N LEU A 318 -14.71 -13.47 7.43
CA LEU A 318 -15.27 -13.92 8.72
C LEU A 318 -15.40 -12.70 9.62
N GLY A 319 -16.60 -12.15 9.70
CA GLY A 319 -16.88 -10.92 10.44
C GLY A 319 -16.96 -11.09 11.94
N ASP A 320 -17.20 -9.99 12.62
CA ASP A 320 -17.56 -9.95 14.04
C ASP A 320 -19.06 -10.27 14.18
N LYS A 321 -19.41 -11.20 15.06
CA LYS A 321 -20.80 -11.61 15.29
C LYS A 321 -21.71 -10.47 15.77
N ASP A 322 -21.16 -9.51 16.50
CA ASP A 322 -21.90 -8.39 17.09
C ASP A 322 -21.86 -7.12 16.22
N ARG A 323 -20.84 -7.01 15.34
CA ARG A 323 -20.61 -5.87 14.45
C ARG A 323 -20.42 -6.35 13.01
N GLN A 324 -21.49 -6.95 12.48
CA GLN A 324 -21.51 -7.59 11.16
C GLN A 324 -21.18 -6.61 10.03
N PHE A 325 -20.61 -7.12 8.95
CA PHE A 325 -20.29 -6.38 7.75
C PHE A 325 -21.32 -6.63 6.64
N ASP A 326 -21.40 -5.69 5.70
CA ASP A 326 -22.11 -5.85 4.43
C ASP A 326 -21.09 -5.98 3.28
N LEU A 327 -21.27 -6.97 2.41
CA LEU A 327 -20.46 -7.18 1.22
C LEU A 327 -21.34 -7.14 -0.03
N THR A 328 -20.95 -6.30 -0.99
CA THR A 328 -21.56 -6.27 -2.32
C THR A 328 -20.52 -6.61 -3.38
N LEU A 329 -20.83 -7.58 -4.23
CA LEU A 329 -20.10 -7.87 -5.45
C LEU A 329 -21.03 -7.57 -6.64
N LYS A 330 -20.60 -6.68 -7.54
CA LYS A 330 -21.38 -6.27 -8.71
C LYS A 330 -20.53 -6.32 -9.97
N ASN A 331 -21.02 -7.03 -11.00
CA ASN A 331 -20.27 -7.27 -12.24
C ASN A 331 -18.86 -7.86 -11.96
N VAL A 332 -18.80 -8.95 -11.20
CA VAL A 332 -17.54 -9.53 -10.71
C VAL A 332 -17.32 -10.92 -11.27
N LEU A 333 -16.12 -11.18 -11.76
CA LEU A 333 -15.64 -12.53 -12.06
C LEU A 333 -14.52 -12.89 -11.12
N ILE A 334 -14.64 -14.03 -10.43
CA ILE A 334 -13.57 -14.63 -9.66
C ILE A 334 -13.37 -16.07 -10.10
N ALA A 335 -12.18 -16.39 -10.62
CA ALA A 335 -11.80 -17.73 -11.07
C ALA A 335 -10.61 -18.24 -10.26
N LEU A 336 -10.80 -19.38 -9.60
CA LEU A 336 -9.70 -20.06 -8.93
C LEU A 336 -8.80 -20.72 -9.98
N ARG A 337 -7.51 -20.82 -9.70
CA ARG A 337 -6.56 -21.57 -10.53
C ARG A 337 -6.77 -23.07 -10.39
N ASP A 338 -6.45 -23.84 -11.41
CA ASP A 338 -6.80 -25.25 -11.52
C ASP A 338 -6.28 -26.12 -10.37
N ASP A 339 -5.05 -25.90 -9.92
CA ASP A 339 -4.42 -26.63 -8.80
C ASP A 339 -5.03 -26.30 -7.42
N ARG A 340 -5.89 -25.29 -7.34
CA ARG A 340 -6.56 -24.80 -6.13
C ARG A 340 -8.07 -24.75 -6.26
N ALA A 341 -8.62 -25.20 -7.37
CA ALA A 341 -10.04 -25.06 -7.70
C ALA A 341 -10.97 -25.97 -6.89
N ASP A 342 -10.45 -26.92 -6.10
CA ASP A 342 -11.27 -27.85 -5.28
C ASP A 342 -11.64 -27.25 -3.92
N GLN A 343 -12.16 -26.02 -3.92
CA GLN A 343 -12.60 -25.26 -2.75
C GLN A 343 -13.69 -24.24 -3.15
N PRO A 344 -14.45 -23.66 -2.22
CA PRO A 344 -15.38 -22.58 -2.56
C PRO A 344 -14.62 -21.35 -3.07
N VAL A 345 -15.30 -20.54 -3.88
CA VAL A 345 -14.74 -19.24 -4.32
C VAL A 345 -14.98 -18.15 -3.29
N LEU A 346 -16.16 -18.16 -2.66
CA LEU A 346 -16.53 -17.27 -1.57
C LEU A 346 -16.76 -18.10 -0.30
N ASP A 347 -16.09 -17.74 0.81
CA ASP A 347 -16.30 -18.30 2.15
C ASP A 347 -16.60 -17.15 3.13
N ILE A 348 -17.90 -16.95 3.44
CA ILE A 348 -18.41 -15.76 4.10
C ILE A 348 -19.12 -16.17 5.40
N ALA A 349 -18.83 -15.50 6.52
CA ALA A 349 -19.50 -15.74 7.78
C ALA A 349 -19.65 -14.48 8.62
N GLN A 350 -20.64 -14.46 9.52
CA GLN A 350 -20.94 -13.38 10.48
C GLN A 350 -21.21 -12.04 9.74
N PHE A 351 -22.14 -12.05 8.79
CA PHE A 351 -22.45 -10.90 7.92
C PHE A 351 -23.87 -10.36 8.14
N GLY A 352 -24.05 -9.08 7.90
CA GLY A 352 -25.36 -8.43 7.81
C GLY A 352 -26.00 -8.73 6.45
N ARG A 353 -25.41 -8.23 5.38
CA ARG A 353 -25.93 -8.43 4.02
C ARG A 353 -24.84 -8.87 3.07
N LEU A 354 -25.16 -9.88 2.24
CA LEU A 354 -24.36 -10.33 1.11
C LEU A 354 -25.17 -10.11 -0.17
N ASN A 355 -24.74 -9.16 -1.00
CA ASN A 355 -25.35 -8.88 -2.30
C ASN A 355 -24.43 -9.32 -3.43
N LEU A 356 -24.89 -10.20 -4.29
CA LEU A 356 -24.21 -10.63 -5.52
C LEU A 356 -25.08 -10.26 -6.73
N GLU A 357 -24.60 -9.39 -7.61
CA GLU A 357 -25.29 -8.92 -8.82
C GLU A 357 -24.40 -9.10 -10.04
N ASN A 358 -24.83 -9.89 -11.03
CA ASN A 358 -24.05 -10.21 -12.24
C ASN A 358 -22.66 -10.80 -11.89
N VAL A 359 -22.62 -11.86 -11.11
CA VAL A 359 -21.38 -12.44 -10.59
C VAL A 359 -21.12 -13.81 -11.19
N VAL A 360 -19.91 -14.02 -11.68
CA VAL A 360 -19.43 -15.32 -12.17
C VAL A 360 -18.37 -15.86 -11.22
N LEU A 361 -18.62 -17.03 -10.64
CA LEU A 361 -17.73 -17.72 -9.72
C LEU A 361 -17.26 -19.04 -10.33
N GLN A 362 -15.94 -19.23 -10.43
CA GLN A 362 -15.37 -20.40 -11.09
C GLN A 362 -14.44 -21.19 -10.18
N ASN A 363 -14.74 -22.50 -10.04
CA ASN A 363 -13.87 -23.48 -9.37
C ASN A 363 -13.86 -24.81 -10.18
N SER A 364 -13.52 -25.96 -9.55
CA SER A 364 -13.54 -27.28 -10.19
C SER A 364 -14.95 -27.86 -10.45
N GLY A 365 -15.99 -27.25 -9.89
CA GLY A 365 -17.35 -27.79 -9.87
C GLY A 365 -17.59 -28.88 -8.82
N LYS A 366 -16.58 -29.35 -8.09
CA LYS A 366 -16.73 -30.36 -7.03
C LYS A 366 -17.18 -29.77 -5.70
N GLN A 367 -16.96 -28.49 -5.48
CA GLN A 367 -17.34 -27.74 -4.28
C GLN A 367 -18.36 -26.66 -4.63
N PRO A 368 -19.23 -26.25 -3.70
CA PRO A 368 -20.05 -25.05 -3.90
C PRO A 368 -19.16 -23.83 -4.15
N VAL A 369 -19.57 -22.95 -5.06
CA VAL A 369 -18.83 -21.72 -5.32
C VAL A 369 -19.03 -20.68 -4.22
N LEU A 370 -20.17 -20.69 -3.53
CA LEU A 370 -20.49 -19.87 -2.37
C LEU A 370 -20.73 -20.75 -1.13
N ARG A 371 -20.02 -20.49 -0.06
CA ARG A 371 -20.33 -20.96 1.28
C ARG A 371 -20.58 -19.74 2.15
N ALA A 372 -21.80 -19.63 2.71
CA ALA A 372 -22.20 -18.54 3.60
C ALA A 372 -22.83 -19.09 4.87
N ARG A 373 -22.52 -18.48 6.03
CA ARG A 373 -23.07 -18.91 7.32
C ARG A 373 -23.21 -17.76 8.30
N ASP A 374 -24.18 -17.89 9.19
CA ASP A 374 -24.41 -16.95 10.30
C ASP A 374 -24.62 -15.51 9.78
N GLY A 375 -25.59 -15.31 8.93
CA GLY A 375 -25.86 -14.04 8.30
C GLY A 375 -27.33 -13.64 8.35
N ARG A 376 -27.63 -12.36 8.08
CA ARG A 376 -29.01 -11.89 8.03
C ARG A 376 -29.62 -12.06 6.64
N GLU A 377 -29.00 -11.48 5.61
CA GLU A 377 -29.62 -11.47 4.29
C GLU A 377 -28.62 -11.87 3.19
N ILE A 378 -29.06 -12.70 2.26
CA ILE A 378 -28.38 -13.02 1.01
C ILE A 378 -29.31 -12.64 -0.14
N HIS A 379 -28.77 -11.85 -1.09
CA HIS A 379 -29.40 -11.49 -2.33
C HIS A 379 -28.53 -11.94 -3.51
N LEU A 380 -29.03 -12.88 -4.32
CA LEU A 380 -28.37 -13.39 -5.50
C LEU A 380 -29.18 -13.00 -6.72
N HIS A 381 -28.62 -12.16 -7.58
CA HIS A 381 -29.19 -11.72 -8.85
C HIS A 381 -28.21 -11.99 -9.98
N HIS A 382 -28.61 -12.85 -10.94
CA HIS A 382 -27.76 -13.28 -12.04
C HIS A 382 -26.37 -13.79 -11.58
N VAL A 383 -26.35 -14.79 -10.68
CA VAL A 383 -25.12 -15.40 -10.17
C VAL A 383 -24.87 -16.75 -10.85
N GLU A 384 -23.74 -16.87 -11.53
CA GLU A 384 -23.35 -18.05 -12.30
C GLU A 384 -22.19 -18.80 -11.65
N ALA A 385 -22.36 -20.13 -11.51
CA ALA A 385 -21.27 -21.05 -11.13
C ALA A 385 -20.66 -21.72 -12.38
N LYS A 386 -19.35 -21.72 -12.51
CA LYS A 386 -18.62 -22.38 -13.60
C LYS A 386 -17.61 -23.40 -13.06
N PRO A 387 -17.63 -24.66 -13.56
CA PRO A 387 -18.68 -25.26 -14.36
C PRO A 387 -19.99 -25.36 -13.58
N THR A 388 -21.07 -25.69 -14.24
CA THR A 388 -22.39 -25.91 -13.61
C THR A 388 -22.26 -26.96 -12.51
N ASN A 389 -22.75 -26.65 -11.33
CA ASN A 389 -22.73 -27.51 -10.15
C ASN A 389 -24.18 -27.74 -9.70
N PRO A 390 -24.63 -28.99 -9.39
CA PRO A 390 -25.96 -29.24 -8.86
C PRO A 390 -26.32 -28.48 -7.59
N GLN A 391 -25.32 -28.16 -6.76
CA GLN A 391 -25.47 -27.39 -5.53
C GLN A 391 -24.41 -26.28 -5.47
N PRO A 392 -24.56 -25.23 -6.28
CA PRO A 392 -23.51 -24.21 -6.40
C PRO A 392 -23.41 -23.31 -5.16
N PHE A 393 -24.48 -23.18 -4.40
CA PHE A 393 -24.57 -22.30 -3.25
C PHE A 393 -24.93 -23.10 -2.00
N LEU A 394 -24.20 -22.86 -0.92
CA LEU A 394 -24.43 -23.48 0.39
C LEU A 394 -24.50 -22.40 1.46
N TRP A 395 -25.61 -22.36 2.18
CA TRP A 395 -25.74 -21.47 3.33
C TRP A 395 -26.36 -22.20 4.53
N SER A 396 -26.04 -21.70 5.72
CA SER A 396 -26.61 -22.18 6.98
C SER A 396 -26.79 -21.01 7.93
N ASN A 397 -27.84 -21.07 8.76
CA ASN A 397 -28.13 -20.04 9.74
C ASN A 397 -28.17 -18.61 9.13
N VAL A 398 -28.97 -18.46 8.07
CA VAL A 398 -29.22 -17.20 7.36
C VAL A 398 -30.71 -16.89 7.44
N GLU A 399 -31.06 -15.68 7.92
CA GLU A 399 -32.47 -15.32 8.20
C GLU A 399 -33.30 -15.18 6.93
N LYS A 400 -32.73 -14.62 5.86
CA LYS A 400 -33.44 -14.38 4.59
C LYS A 400 -32.55 -14.61 3.39
N VAL A 401 -33.08 -15.32 2.40
CA VAL A 401 -32.41 -15.52 1.09
C VAL A 401 -33.37 -15.18 -0.02
N SER A 402 -32.92 -14.38 -0.99
CA SER A 402 -33.60 -14.16 -2.26
C SER A 402 -32.67 -14.51 -3.41
N GLN A 403 -33.20 -15.21 -4.39
CA GLN A 403 -32.49 -15.65 -5.58
C GLN A 403 -33.42 -15.57 -6.76
N ASP A 404 -32.94 -15.00 -7.91
CA ASP A 404 -33.62 -14.89 -9.21
C ASP A 404 -32.66 -15.16 -10.39
#